data_47d01bfda30065ad6954da1af9eff1cf
#
_entry.id   47d01bfda30065ad6954da1af9eff1cf
#
_cell.length_a   1.000
_cell.length_b   1.000
_cell.length_c   1.000
_cell.angle_alpha   90.00
_cell.angle_beta   90.00
_cell.angle_gamma   90.00
#
_symmetry.space_group_name_H-M   'P 1'
#
loop_
_entity.id
_entity.type
_entity.pdbx_description
1 polymer ?
#
loop_
_entity_poly.entity_id
_entity_poly.type
_entity_poly.pdbx_seq_one_letter_code
_entity_poly.pdbx_strand_id
1 'polypeptide(L)'
;MKKPVPTKSASALIDERISELADWRGTMLAKVRAIIHEADPEIVEEWKWMGTPIFSHGGIVCTGETYKSVVKLTFAKGAALKDPSGLFNSSLDGNVRRAIDIREGEKVDVKALKALIRAAVALNLEGKVQPKRGRASRKQA
;
A
#
# COMPACT_ATOMS: atom_id res chain seq x y z
N MET A 1 -19.98 -8.35 -32.97
CA MET A 1 -19.16 -8.55 -32.09
C MET A 1 -19.43 -7.81 -30.94
N LYS A 2 -19.14 -8.31 -30.04
CA LYS A 2 -19.28 -7.70 -28.99
C LYS A 2 -18.12 -7.05 -28.62
N LYS A 3 -18.13 -5.92 -28.56
CA LYS A 3 -17.09 -5.26 -28.08
C LYS A 3 -16.97 -5.52 -26.69
N PRO A 4 -15.87 -5.82 -26.22
CA PRO A 4 -15.67 -6.05 -24.82
C PRO A 4 -16.16 -4.85 -24.03
N VAL A 5 -16.74 -5.10 -22.93
CA VAL A 5 -17.10 -4.06 -22.02
C VAL A 5 -15.84 -3.36 -21.60
N PRO A 6 -15.76 -2.07 -21.64
CA PRO A 6 -14.58 -1.38 -21.21
C PRO A 6 -14.28 -1.72 -19.77
N THR A 7 -13.06 -2.11 -19.52
CA THR A 7 -12.65 -2.43 -18.18
C THR A 7 -12.38 -1.14 -17.45
N LYS A 8 -12.95 -0.97 -16.29
CA LYS A 8 -12.67 0.19 -15.48
C LYS A 8 -11.24 0.15 -15.00
N SER A 9 -10.63 1.31 -14.86
CA SER A 9 -9.30 1.39 -14.33
C SER A 9 -9.31 0.97 -12.86
N ALA A 10 -8.17 0.59 -12.34
CA ALA A 10 -8.05 0.26 -10.94
C ALA A 10 -8.49 1.44 -10.08
N SER A 11 -8.09 2.66 -10.45
CA SER A 11 -8.47 3.85 -9.70
C SER A 11 -9.98 4.04 -9.66
N ALA A 12 -10.67 3.78 -10.77
CA ALA A 12 -12.13 3.89 -10.80
C ALA A 12 -12.78 2.82 -9.91
N LEU A 13 -12.23 1.63 -9.88
CA LEU A 13 -12.76 0.57 -9.02
C LEU A 13 -12.55 0.91 -7.55
N ILE A 14 -11.43 1.52 -7.22
CA ILE A 14 -11.18 1.96 -5.84
C ILE A 14 -12.15 3.08 -5.47
N ASP A 15 -12.41 4.02 -6.40
CA ASP A 15 -13.41 5.07 -6.18
C ASP A 15 -14.77 4.47 -5.86
N GLU A 16 -15.16 3.44 -6.61
CA GLU A 16 -16.43 2.76 -6.37
C GLU A 16 -16.48 2.08 -5.02
N ARG A 17 -15.38 1.44 -4.66
CA ARG A 17 -15.29 0.76 -3.37
C ARG A 17 -15.48 1.75 -2.22
N ILE A 18 -14.80 2.88 -2.30
CA ILE A 18 -14.91 3.93 -1.28
C ILE A 18 -16.37 4.39 -1.18
N SER A 19 -17.00 4.61 -2.32
CA SER A 19 -18.38 5.05 -2.36
C SER A 19 -19.35 4.00 -1.79
N GLU A 20 -19.13 2.74 -2.11
CA GLU A 20 -19.98 1.66 -1.65
C GLU A 20 -19.92 1.45 -0.15
N LEU A 21 -18.78 1.72 0.46
CA LEU A 21 -18.64 1.53 1.89
C LEU A 21 -19.55 2.46 2.68
N ALA A 22 -19.75 3.67 2.19
CA ALA A 22 -20.75 4.64 2.70
C ALA A 22 -20.72 4.84 4.23
N ASP A 23 -19.61 4.59 4.89
CA ASP A 23 -19.48 4.81 6.32
C ASP A 23 -18.02 5.24 6.59
N TRP A 24 -17.61 5.21 7.85
CA TRP A 24 -16.28 5.68 8.26
C TRP A 24 -15.15 4.95 7.50
N ARG A 25 -15.40 3.70 7.08
CA ARG A 25 -14.36 2.94 6.38
C ARG A 25 -14.06 3.55 5.01
N GLY A 26 -15.10 4.02 4.31
CA GLY A 26 -14.92 4.69 3.04
C GLY A 26 -14.12 5.98 3.21
N THR A 27 -14.48 6.77 4.21
CA THR A 27 -13.78 8.02 4.51
C THR A 27 -12.32 7.74 4.87
N MET A 28 -12.09 6.73 5.68
CA MET A 28 -10.72 6.38 6.10
C MET A 28 -9.90 5.86 4.93
N LEU A 29 -10.47 4.98 4.10
CA LEU A 29 -9.76 4.47 2.94
C LEU A 29 -9.39 5.60 1.98
N ALA A 30 -10.31 6.55 1.77
CA ALA A 30 -10.04 7.71 0.93
C ALA A 30 -8.89 8.55 1.50
N LYS A 31 -8.89 8.73 2.82
CA LYS A 31 -7.85 9.50 3.48
C LYS A 31 -6.48 8.85 3.34
N VAL A 32 -6.43 7.55 3.58
CA VAL A 32 -5.19 6.79 3.48
C VAL A 32 -4.68 6.80 2.04
N ARG A 33 -5.58 6.65 1.08
CA ARG A 33 -5.23 6.70 -0.33
C ARG A 33 -4.56 8.03 -0.68
N ALA A 34 -5.12 9.13 -0.18
CA ALA A 34 -4.55 10.45 -0.42
C ALA A 34 -3.16 10.58 0.21
N ILE A 35 -2.99 10.06 1.43
CA ILE A 35 -1.69 10.09 2.11
C ILE A 35 -0.66 9.31 1.31
N ILE A 36 -1.04 8.15 0.79
CA ILE A 36 -0.15 7.30 -0.01
C ILE A 36 0.36 8.06 -1.23
N HIS A 37 -0.54 8.73 -1.96
CA HIS A 37 -0.15 9.46 -3.16
C HIS A 37 0.61 10.74 -2.84
N GLU A 38 0.37 11.32 -1.69
CA GLU A 38 1.16 12.47 -1.25
C GLU A 38 2.57 12.04 -0.87
N ALA A 39 2.70 10.85 -0.29
CA ALA A 39 4.02 10.33 0.07
C ALA A 39 4.84 10.05 -1.18
N ASP A 40 4.21 9.53 -2.23
CA ASP A 40 4.89 9.21 -3.47
C ASP A 40 3.91 9.27 -4.64
N PRO A 41 3.91 10.37 -5.40
CA PRO A 41 2.98 10.53 -6.52
C PRO A 41 3.16 9.53 -7.64
N GLU A 42 4.26 8.79 -7.67
CA GLU A 42 4.49 7.79 -8.70
C GLU A 42 3.91 6.43 -8.37
N ILE A 43 3.33 6.27 -7.20
CA ILE A 43 2.68 5.02 -6.84
C ILE A 43 1.51 4.75 -7.78
N VAL A 44 1.44 3.52 -8.28
CA VAL A 44 0.40 3.08 -9.20
C VAL A 44 -0.64 2.29 -8.42
N GLU A 45 -1.90 2.51 -8.75
CA GLU A 45 -2.99 1.77 -8.13
C GLU A 45 -3.33 0.55 -8.96
N GLU A 46 -3.58 -0.58 -8.28
CA GLU A 46 -3.98 -1.82 -8.92
C GLU A 46 -5.19 -2.39 -8.18
N TRP A 47 -5.87 -3.33 -8.82
CA TRP A 47 -7.06 -3.94 -8.24
C TRP A 47 -6.94 -5.43 -8.49
N LYS A 48 -6.78 -6.21 -7.44
CA LYS A 48 -6.53 -7.63 -7.57
C LYS A 48 -7.31 -8.43 -6.53
N TRP A 49 -7.22 -9.73 -6.65
CA TRP A 49 -7.75 -10.66 -5.66
C TRP A 49 -9.19 -10.41 -5.27
N MET A 50 -10.05 -10.28 -6.25
CA MET A 50 -11.48 -10.11 -6.01
C MET A 50 -11.84 -8.84 -5.25
N GLY A 51 -11.11 -7.79 -5.47
CA GLY A 51 -11.55 -6.50 -4.97
C GLY A 51 -10.63 -5.86 -3.94
N THR A 52 -9.33 -6.07 -4.06
CA THR A 52 -8.38 -5.45 -3.14
C THR A 52 -7.63 -4.31 -3.83
N PRO A 53 -7.71 -3.10 -3.29
CA PRO A 53 -6.87 -2.00 -3.75
C PRO A 53 -5.42 -2.27 -3.40
N ILE A 54 -4.54 -2.11 -4.38
CA ILE A 54 -3.11 -2.33 -4.22
C ILE A 54 -2.36 -1.10 -4.66
N PHE A 55 -1.33 -0.72 -3.91
CA PHE A 55 -0.51 0.44 -4.20
C PHE A 55 0.93 -0.05 -4.44
N SER A 56 1.45 0.24 -5.62
CA SER A 56 2.73 -0.34 -6.08
C SER A 56 3.69 0.70 -6.63
N HIS A 57 4.96 0.48 -6.39
CA HIS A 57 6.04 1.25 -6.99
C HIS A 57 7.29 0.37 -6.88
N GLY A 58 7.70 -0.22 -8.01
CA GLY A 58 8.80 -1.18 -8.00
C GLY A 58 8.42 -2.51 -7.36
N GLY A 59 7.14 -2.74 -7.19
CA GLY A 59 6.57 -3.89 -6.51
C GLY A 59 5.49 -3.40 -5.56
N ILE A 60 4.79 -4.30 -4.92
CA ILE A 60 3.72 -3.91 -4.02
C ILE A 60 4.30 -3.17 -2.82
N VAL A 61 3.75 -2.00 -2.53
CA VAL A 61 4.07 -1.25 -1.32
C VAL A 61 3.13 -1.70 -0.22
N CYS A 62 1.83 -1.54 -0.44
CA CYS A 62 0.83 -1.98 0.53
C CYS A 62 -0.51 -2.19 -0.15
N THR A 63 -1.42 -2.82 0.57
CA THR A 63 -2.80 -2.98 0.13
C THR A 63 -3.69 -2.15 1.04
N GLY A 64 -4.91 -1.84 0.55
CA GLY A 64 -5.91 -1.15 1.37
C GLY A 64 -7.11 -2.05 1.51
N GLU A 65 -7.23 -2.73 2.62
CA GLU A 65 -8.30 -3.70 2.85
C GLU A 65 -9.32 -3.12 3.81
N THR A 66 -10.58 -3.50 3.63
CA THR A 66 -11.63 -3.06 4.54
C THR A 66 -12.37 -4.28 5.05
N TYR A 67 -12.52 -4.33 6.36
CA TYR A 67 -13.25 -5.38 7.04
C TYR A 67 -14.36 -4.73 7.86
N LYS A 68 -15.13 -5.52 8.55
CA LYS A 68 -16.29 -5.00 9.26
C LYS A 68 -15.94 -3.86 10.22
N SER A 69 -14.85 -3.98 10.93
CA SER A 69 -14.51 -3.00 11.96
C SER A 69 -13.12 -2.41 11.83
N VAL A 70 -12.42 -2.64 10.72
CA VAL A 70 -11.09 -2.07 10.53
C VAL A 70 -10.84 -1.75 9.05
N VAL A 71 -10.03 -0.72 8.84
CA VAL A 71 -9.39 -0.50 7.56
C VAL A 71 -7.93 -0.96 7.77
N LYS A 72 -7.48 -1.89 6.96
CA LYS A 72 -6.17 -2.50 7.15
C LYS A 72 -5.23 -2.17 6.00
N LEU A 73 -4.04 -1.72 6.33
CA LEU A 73 -2.97 -1.53 5.35
C LEU A 73 -1.95 -2.62 5.58
N THR A 74 -1.79 -3.51 4.61
CA THR A 74 -0.80 -4.58 4.73
C THR A 74 0.41 -4.23 3.88
N PHE A 75 1.56 -4.06 4.52
CA PHE A 75 2.80 -3.74 3.83
C PHE A 75 3.47 -5.04 3.43
N ALA A 76 3.68 -5.20 2.12
CA ALA A 76 4.18 -6.46 1.57
C ALA A 76 5.52 -6.90 2.14
N LYS A 77 6.38 -5.94 2.46
CA LYS A 77 7.69 -6.22 3.04
C LYS A 77 7.84 -5.58 4.41
N GLY A 78 6.72 -5.49 5.13
CA GLY A 78 6.70 -4.78 6.42
C GLY A 78 7.72 -5.26 7.43
N ALA A 79 8.00 -6.57 7.45
CA ALA A 79 8.96 -7.11 8.42
C ALA A 79 10.38 -6.59 8.21
N ALA A 80 10.69 -6.12 6.99
CA ALA A 80 12.00 -5.57 6.67
C ALA A 80 12.08 -4.05 6.86
N LEU A 81 10.97 -3.43 7.24
CA LEU A 81 10.93 -1.98 7.41
C LEU A 81 11.15 -1.60 8.86
N LYS A 82 11.86 -0.51 9.06
CA LYS A 82 11.94 0.07 10.38
C LYS A 82 10.67 0.85 10.60
N ASP A 83 10.12 0.76 11.77
CA ASP A 83 8.88 1.42 12.11
C ASP A 83 9.07 2.17 13.42
N PRO A 84 9.84 3.27 13.38
CA PRO A 84 10.19 3.97 14.62
C PRO A 84 9.00 4.55 15.35
N SER A 85 7.90 4.82 14.65
CA SER A 85 6.71 5.36 15.29
C SER A 85 5.75 4.29 15.78
N GLY A 86 6.07 3.01 15.54
CA GLY A 86 5.25 1.92 16.03
C GLY A 86 3.89 1.84 15.38
N LEU A 87 3.81 2.09 14.06
CA LEU A 87 2.53 2.05 13.36
C LEU A 87 2.00 0.64 13.16
N PHE A 88 2.88 -0.34 12.91
CA PHE A 88 2.41 -1.71 12.72
C PHE A 88 1.81 -2.24 14.01
N ASN A 89 0.57 -2.66 13.92
CA ASN A 89 -0.16 -3.17 15.08
C ASN A 89 -0.91 -4.47 14.78
N SER A 90 -0.64 -5.06 13.62
CA SER A 90 -1.31 -6.29 13.21
C SER A 90 -0.34 -7.12 12.39
N SER A 91 -0.57 -8.41 12.30
CA SER A 91 0.30 -9.34 11.56
C SER A 91 1.75 -9.26 12.05
N LEU A 92 1.93 -9.06 13.34
CA LEU A 92 3.26 -8.84 13.92
C LEU A 92 4.12 -10.09 13.93
N ASP A 93 3.51 -11.27 13.81
CA ASP A 93 4.26 -12.51 13.74
C ASP A 93 4.67 -12.88 12.33
N GLY A 94 4.28 -12.10 11.33
CA GLY A 94 4.62 -12.40 9.95
C GLY A 94 6.10 -12.26 9.68
N ASN A 95 6.65 -13.16 8.90
CA ASN A 95 8.06 -13.09 8.53
C ASN A 95 8.33 -12.08 7.43
N VAL A 96 7.31 -11.69 6.66
CA VAL A 96 7.46 -10.77 5.55
C VAL A 96 6.52 -9.60 5.67
N ARG A 97 5.23 -9.86 5.90
CA ARG A 97 4.22 -8.81 5.94
C ARG A 97 4.00 -8.28 7.33
N ARG A 98 3.63 -7.01 7.41
CA ARG A 98 3.15 -6.36 8.64
C ARG A 98 2.00 -5.48 8.25
N ALA A 99 1.10 -5.24 9.18
CA ALA A 99 -0.11 -4.47 8.86
C ALA A 99 -0.42 -3.42 9.91
N ILE A 100 -1.18 -2.42 9.47
CA ILE A 100 -1.72 -1.38 10.33
C ILE A 100 -3.23 -1.51 10.28
N ASP A 101 -3.85 -1.80 11.42
CA ASP A 101 -5.30 -1.82 11.54
C ASP A 101 -5.76 -0.47 12.09
N ILE A 102 -6.67 0.18 11.37
CA ILE A 102 -7.23 1.46 11.78
C ILE A 102 -8.70 1.25 12.08
N ARG A 103 -9.11 1.62 13.28
CA ARG A 103 -10.50 1.46 13.71
C ARG A 103 -11.22 2.78 13.70
N GLU A 104 -12.55 2.72 13.78
CA GLU A 104 -13.37 3.91 13.76
C GLU A 104 -12.95 4.88 14.85
N GLY A 105 -12.80 6.14 14.50
CA GLY A 105 -12.42 7.18 15.45
C GLY A 105 -10.93 7.33 15.69
N GLU A 106 -10.14 6.41 15.17
CA GLU A 106 -8.70 6.53 15.35
C GLU A 106 -8.11 7.53 14.36
N LYS A 107 -7.07 8.21 14.78
CA LYS A 107 -6.41 9.18 13.94
C LYS A 107 -5.18 8.56 13.30
N VAL A 108 -4.91 8.94 12.07
CA VAL A 108 -3.72 8.48 11.37
C VAL A 108 -2.60 9.47 11.60
N ASP A 109 -1.44 8.97 11.99
CA ASP A 109 -0.24 9.81 12.06
C ASP A 109 0.26 9.98 10.63
N VAL A 110 -0.14 11.07 10.00
CA VAL A 110 0.12 11.31 8.58
C VAL A 110 1.61 11.33 8.28
N LYS A 111 2.38 12.03 9.10
CA LYS A 111 3.82 12.16 8.87
C LYS A 111 4.51 10.80 8.97
N ALA A 112 4.18 10.04 9.99
CA ALA A 112 4.78 8.73 10.19
C ALA A 112 4.38 7.76 9.08
N LEU A 113 3.13 7.81 8.64
CA LEU A 113 2.67 6.94 7.58
C LEU A 113 3.36 7.27 6.26
N LYS A 114 3.50 8.56 5.94
CA LYS A 114 4.23 8.95 4.74
C LYS A 114 5.68 8.46 4.76
N ALA A 115 6.32 8.57 5.90
CA ALA A 115 7.70 8.10 6.05
C ALA A 115 7.80 6.60 5.82
N LEU A 116 6.84 5.85 6.35
CA LEU A 116 6.83 4.39 6.21
C LEU A 116 6.59 4.01 4.74
N ILE A 117 5.70 4.70 4.06
CA ILE A 117 5.43 4.44 2.64
C ILE A 117 6.67 4.72 1.80
N ARG A 118 7.35 5.84 2.06
CA ARG A 118 8.57 6.17 1.33
C ARG A 118 9.67 5.14 1.58
N ALA A 119 9.75 4.64 2.80
CA ALA A 119 10.73 3.59 3.12
C ALA A 119 10.41 2.31 2.36
N ALA A 120 9.13 1.97 2.25
CA ALA A 120 8.70 0.78 1.52
C ALA A 120 9.02 0.89 0.03
N VAL A 121 8.80 2.07 -0.55
CA VAL A 121 9.16 2.32 -1.95
C VAL A 121 10.68 2.19 -2.13
N ALA A 122 11.46 2.79 -1.25
CA ALA A 122 12.91 2.72 -1.34
C ALA A 122 13.40 1.28 -1.28
N LEU A 123 12.80 0.49 -0.42
CA LEU A 123 13.18 -0.92 -0.30
C LEU A 123 12.87 -1.69 -1.60
N ASN A 124 11.72 -1.41 -2.21
CA ASN A 124 11.37 -2.06 -3.48
C ASN A 124 12.35 -1.66 -4.59
N LEU A 125 12.72 -0.40 -4.64
CA LEU A 125 13.61 0.10 -5.68
C LEU A 125 15.04 -0.41 -5.49
N GLU A 126 15.47 -0.59 -4.25
CA GLU A 126 16.74 -1.19 -3.98
C GLU A 126 16.85 -2.56 -4.58
N GLY A 127 15.82 -3.37 -4.40
CA GLY A 127 15.83 -4.71 -4.95
C GLY A 127 15.86 -4.73 -6.46
N LYS A 128 15.33 -3.67 -7.10
CA LYS A 128 15.34 -3.60 -8.55
C LYS A 128 16.66 -3.15 -9.11
N VAL A 129 17.35 -2.30 -8.41
CA VAL A 129 18.60 -1.77 -8.91
C VAL A 129 19.72 -2.75 -8.79
N GLN A 130 19.68 -3.57 -7.74
CA GLN A 130 20.73 -4.38 -7.49
C GLN A 130 21.14 -5.26 -8.51
N PRO A 131 20.81 -5.73 -9.26
CA PRO A 131 21.35 -6.63 -10.08
C PRO A 131 22.17 -6.15 -11.05
N LYS A 132 22.65 -5.90 -11.24
CA LYS A 132 23.27 -5.57 -12.26
C LYS A 132 24.50 -5.20 -12.04
N ARG A 133 25.01 -5.18 -11.45
CA ARG A 133 25.81 -4.83 -11.01
C ARG A 133 26.52 -5.41 -10.85
N GLY A 134 26.52 -5.49 -11.12
CA GLY A 134 26.71 -5.71 -10.70
C GLY A 134 27.20 -6.34 -10.89
N ARG A 135 27.48 -6.21 -10.93
CA ARG A 135 27.68 -6.32 -10.77
C ARG A 135 28.03 -6.37 -10.62
N ALA A 136 28.46 -5.96 -10.66
CA ALA A 136 28.64 -5.48 -10.09
C ALA A 136 28.91 -5.49 -9.80
N SER A 137 29.37 -5.32 -9.85
CA SER A 137 29.33 -4.88 -9.15
C SER A 137 29.55 -5.17 -8.84
N ARG A 138 29.93 -5.12 -8.85
CA ARG A 138 29.99 -4.99 -8.27
C ARG A 138 30.17 -5.21 -8.08
N LYS A 139 30.39 -5.14 -8.23
CA LYS A 139 30.41 -4.94 -7.83
C LYS A 139 30.48 -5.01 -7.67
N GLN A 140 30.79 -4.89 -7.98
CA GLN A 140 30.74 -4.61 -7.61
C GLN A 140 30.93 -4.72 -7.43
N ALA A 141 31.64 -4.88 -7.81
CA ALA A 141 31.70 -4.64 -7.37
C ALA A 141 31.95 -4.84 -7.16
#